data_0f48fa7a73093b3702275e7831ff5f8b
#
_entry.id   0f48fa7a73093b3702275e7831ff5f8b
#
_cell.length_a   1.000
_cell.length_b   1.000
_cell.length_c   1.000
_cell.angle_alpha   90.00
_cell.angle_beta   90.00
_cell.angle_gamma   90.00
#
_symmetry.space_group_name_H-M   'P 1'
#
loop_
_entity.id
_entity.type
_entity.pdbx_description
1 polymer ?
#
loop_
_entity_poly.entity_id
_entity_poly.type
_entity_poly.pdbx_seq_one_letter_code
_entity_poly.pdbx_strand_id
1 'polypeptide(L)'
;YGKDKFQLWYEVEDRSEQILCQERTDAFVVAVLYFAMVTGEDIEYEGVLSNELYHNLNTNLIPMHCNERSGLKPIRIIGRTESRKIESLDKNGTGVSRGVDSFDTIFTYLAENMDAEHRLNCLTVFNVGSYNNMPDLRARKTGMMTLDEYNEKAENFFSHDVEKGRQIAKELGTDFIAVNSNINSLYQGVFLELH
;
A
#
# COMPACT_ATOMS: atom_id res chain seq x y z
N TYR A 1 8.90 16.90 5.36
CA TYR A 1 9.57 17.77 4.41
C TYR A 1 9.64 19.17 4.99
N GLY A 2 10.82 19.68 5.17
CA GLY A 2 11.00 20.95 5.84
C GLY A 2 10.46 20.94 7.29
N LYS A 3 9.57 21.89 7.62
CA LYS A 3 8.91 21.98 8.94
C LYS A 3 7.46 21.46 8.92
N ASP A 4 7.00 20.96 7.79
CA ASP A 4 5.62 20.53 7.64
C ASP A 4 5.42 19.16 8.29
N LYS A 5 4.29 19.01 8.96
CA LYS A 5 3.89 17.76 9.59
C LYS A 5 2.73 17.17 8.81
N PHE A 6 2.87 15.90 8.44
CA PHE A 6 1.81 15.12 7.82
C PHE A 6 1.38 14.01 8.76
N GLN A 7 0.10 13.65 8.71
CA GLN A 7 -0.39 12.47 9.37
C GLN A 7 -0.69 11.42 8.31
N LEU A 8 0.02 10.30 8.35
CA LEU A 8 -0.26 9.12 7.53
C LEU A 8 -0.99 8.10 8.39
N TRP A 9 -2.08 7.54 7.87
CA TRP A 9 -2.87 6.54 8.57
C TRP A 9 -3.28 5.41 7.63
N TYR A 10 -3.52 4.24 8.23
CA TYR A 10 -4.15 3.07 7.62
C TYR A 10 -5.36 2.69 8.46
N GLU A 11 -6.44 2.36 7.80
CA GLU A 11 -7.70 2.00 8.43
C GLU A 11 -8.20 0.66 7.86
N VAL A 12 -8.68 -0.20 8.73
CA VAL A 12 -9.40 -1.43 8.40
C VAL A 12 -10.76 -1.40 9.10
N GLU A 13 -11.69 -2.21 8.62
CA GLU A 13 -12.97 -2.37 9.32
C GLU A 13 -12.78 -2.99 10.71
N ASP A 14 -13.62 -2.63 11.68
CA ASP A 14 -13.56 -3.07 13.09
C ASP A 14 -13.39 -4.58 13.22
N ARG A 15 -14.11 -5.35 12.42
CA ARG A 15 -13.97 -6.82 12.40
C ARG A 15 -12.60 -7.33 11.98
N SER A 16 -11.78 -6.49 11.38
CA SER A 16 -10.44 -6.78 10.90
C SER A 16 -9.34 -6.15 11.75
N GLU A 17 -9.66 -5.55 12.89
CA GLU A 17 -8.70 -4.88 13.78
C GLU A 17 -7.53 -5.81 14.18
N GLN A 18 -7.84 -7.09 14.40
CA GLN A 18 -6.84 -8.10 14.78
C GLN A 18 -5.74 -8.34 13.75
N ILE A 19 -5.92 -7.90 12.48
CA ILE A 19 -4.90 -8.02 11.43
C ILE A 19 -3.92 -6.86 11.42
N LEU A 20 -4.21 -5.77 12.13
CA LEU A 20 -3.33 -4.61 12.20
C LEU A 20 -2.08 -4.95 13.00
N CYS A 21 -0.94 -4.92 12.33
CA CYS A 21 0.35 -5.01 12.99
C CYS A 21 0.72 -3.66 13.61
N GLN A 22 0.50 -3.51 14.92
CA GLN A 22 0.86 -2.31 15.67
C GLN A 22 2.31 -2.33 16.19
N GLU A 23 3.00 -3.46 16.07
CA GLU A 23 4.34 -3.67 16.58
C GLU A 23 5.45 -3.27 15.61
N ARG A 24 5.09 -2.93 14.36
CA ARG A 24 6.01 -2.62 13.27
C ARG A 24 5.64 -1.32 12.57
N THR A 25 6.66 -0.63 12.09
CA THR A 25 6.52 0.57 11.25
C THR A 25 6.71 0.28 9.77
N ASP A 26 6.76 -0.99 9.38
CA ASP A 26 7.07 -1.46 8.03
C ASP A 26 6.21 -0.78 6.95
N ALA A 27 4.90 -0.74 7.14
CA ALA A 27 3.97 -0.12 6.19
C ALA A 27 4.22 1.38 6.00
N PHE A 28 4.54 2.09 7.08
CA PHE A 28 4.80 3.53 7.05
C PHE A 28 6.13 3.87 6.36
N VAL A 29 7.18 3.09 6.61
CA VAL A 29 8.48 3.29 5.94
C VAL A 29 8.36 3.03 4.44
N VAL A 30 7.66 1.97 4.03
CA VAL A 30 7.40 1.68 2.62
C VAL A 30 6.59 2.79 1.96
N ALA A 31 5.58 3.31 2.66
CA ALA A 31 4.71 4.36 2.13
C ALA A 31 5.45 5.66 1.80
N VAL A 32 6.47 6.03 2.56
CA VAL A 32 7.23 7.28 2.33
C VAL A 32 8.53 7.06 1.54
N LEU A 33 8.88 5.82 1.22
CA LEU A 33 10.15 5.48 0.58
C LEU A 33 10.37 6.23 -0.74
N TYR A 34 9.43 6.11 -1.66
CA TYR A 34 9.56 6.73 -2.99
C TYR A 34 9.65 8.24 -2.89
N PHE A 35 8.88 8.84 -1.99
CA PHE A 35 8.95 10.27 -1.70
C PHE A 35 10.33 10.68 -1.21
N ALA A 36 10.88 9.98 -0.24
CA ALA A 36 12.20 10.23 0.29
C ALA A 36 13.28 10.11 -0.80
N MET A 37 13.17 9.12 -1.69
CA MET A 37 14.08 8.94 -2.83
C MET A 37 13.98 10.07 -3.86
N VAL A 38 12.80 10.63 -4.11
CA VAL A 38 12.61 11.79 -5.00
C VAL A 38 13.28 13.03 -4.42
N THR A 39 13.05 13.31 -3.13
CA THR A 39 13.65 14.47 -2.45
C THR A 39 15.14 14.26 -2.15
N GLY A 40 15.57 13.02 -1.96
CA GLY A 40 16.93 12.66 -1.53
C GLY A 40 17.14 12.86 -0.04
N GLU A 41 16.07 12.78 0.75
CA GLU A 41 16.11 12.87 2.20
C GLU A 41 16.10 11.49 2.83
N ASP A 42 16.90 11.29 3.88
CA ASP A 42 16.92 10.04 4.63
C ASP A 42 15.61 9.84 5.40
N ILE A 43 15.23 8.60 5.63
CA ILE A 43 14.09 8.25 6.48
C ILE A 43 14.61 7.94 7.88
N GLU A 44 14.28 8.77 8.84
CA GLU A 44 14.44 8.47 10.26
C GLU A 44 13.08 8.15 10.87
N TYR A 45 12.96 7.00 11.55
CA TYR A 45 11.69 6.53 12.11
C TYR A 45 11.81 6.16 13.59
N GLU A 46 10.75 6.40 14.31
CA GLU A 46 10.53 5.87 15.65
C GLU A 46 9.76 4.55 15.55
N GLY A 47 9.99 3.65 16.50
CA GLY A 47 9.40 2.31 16.50
C GLY A 47 10.36 1.23 16.00
N VAL A 48 9.85 0.21 15.35
CA VAL A 48 10.62 -0.98 14.94
C VAL A 48 10.32 -1.38 13.51
N LEU A 49 11.38 -1.54 12.72
CA LEU A 49 11.30 -2.10 11.36
C LEU A 49 11.74 -3.57 11.38
N SER A 50 11.11 -4.42 10.55
CA SER A 50 11.60 -5.79 10.41
C SER A 50 12.97 -5.81 9.74
N ASN A 51 13.88 -6.67 10.23
CA ASN A 51 15.21 -6.84 9.62
C ASN A 51 15.11 -7.28 8.15
N GLU A 52 14.12 -8.09 7.82
CA GLU A 52 13.90 -8.58 6.47
C GLU A 52 13.56 -7.42 5.52
N LEU A 53 12.61 -6.56 5.91
CA LEU A 53 12.26 -5.38 5.10
C LEU A 53 13.45 -4.42 5.01
N TYR A 54 14.13 -4.13 6.12
CA TYR A 54 15.30 -3.26 6.13
C TYR A 54 16.36 -3.75 5.14
N HIS A 55 16.66 -5.05 5.17
CA HIS A 55 17.62 -5.68 4.25
C HIS A 55 17.16 -5.52 2.80
N ASN A 56 15.92 -5.89 2.49
CA ASN A 56 15.37 -5.83 1.13
C ASN A 56 15.30 -4.40 0.58
N LEU A 57 14.96 -3.42 1.40
CA LEU A 57 14.95 -2.01 0.98
C LEU A 57 16.36 -1.54 0.58
N ASN A 58 17.37 -1.82 1.42
CA ASN A 58 18.73 -1.33 1.19
C ASN A 58 19.51 -2.09 0.10
N THR A 59 19.29 -3.41 -0.03
CA THR A 59 20.06 -4.24 -0.95
C THR A 59 19.40 -4.42 -2.32
N ASN A 60 18.08 -4.31 -2.37
CA ASN A 60 17.32 -4.59 -3.59
C ASN A 60 16.56 -3.36 -4.09
N LEU A 61 15.61 -2.84 -3.33
CA LEU A 61 14.62 -1.91 -3.84
C LEU A 61 15.20 -0.51 -4.12
N ILE A 62 15.93 0.06 -3.18
CA ILE A 62 16.57 1.38 -3.36
C ILE A 62 17.58 1.36 -4.53
N PRO A 63 18.52 0.40 -4.60
CA PRO A 63 19.43 0.31 -5.74
C PRO A 63 18.73 0.08 -7.09
N MET A 64 17.70 -0.76 -7.13
CA MET A 64 16.92 -1.01 -8.34
C MET A 64 16.27 0.28 -8.84
N HIS A 65 15.57 1.00 -8.00
CA HIS A 65 14.93 2.26 -8.37
C HIS A 65 15.92 3.34 -8.81
N CYS A 66 17.08 3.46 -8.15
CA CYS A 66 18.13 4.40 -8.57
C CYS A 66 18.71 4.06 -9.93
N ASN A 67 18.77 2.77 -10.30
CA ASN A 67 19.28 2.32 -11.60
C ASN A 67 18.24 2.50 -12.73
N GLU A 68 16.95 2.29 -12.42
CA GLU A 68 15.88 2.33 -13.43
C GLU A 68 15.38 3.73 -13.75
N ARG A 69 15.45 4.66 -12.79
CA ARG A 69 14.89 6.01 -12.93
C ARG A 69 15.92 7.09 -12.60
N SER A 70 16.32 7.84 -13.62
CA SER A 70 17.12 9.05 -13.42
C SER A 70 16.31 10.08 -12.61
N GLY A 71 16.85 10.48 -11.47
CA GLY A 71 16.19 11.46 -10.58
C GLY A 71 15.84 10.90 -9.21
N LEU A 72 15.78 9.60 -9.04
CA LEU A 72 15.71 8.99 -7.72
C LEU A 72 17.10 8.93 -7.09
N LYS A 73 17.19 9.27 -5.83
CA LYS A 73 18.46 9.34 -5.09
C LYS A 73 18.54 8.20 -4.08
N PRO A 74 19.74 7.66 -3.84
CA PRO A 74 19.94 6.74 -2.74
C PRO A 74 19.74 7.49 -1.41
N ILE A 75 19.04 6.85 -0.48
CA ILE A 75 18.74 7.37 0.84
C ILE A 75 19.11 6.34 1.90
N ARG A 76 19.24 6.79 3.15
CA ARG A 76 19.43 5.91 4.30
C ARG A 76 18.12 5.77 5.06
N ILE A 77 17.93 4.58 5.61
CA ILE A 77 16.83 4.26 6.52
C ILE A 77 17.44 4.10 7.93
N ILE A 78 17.05 4.95 8.86
CA ILE A 78 17.68 5.09 10.16
C ILE A 78 16.67 4.84 11.26
N GLY A 79 16.91 3.83 12.08
CA GLY A 79 16.06 3.48 13.20
C GLY A 79 16.35 2.08 13.73
N ARG A 80 15.50 1.61 14.64
CA ARG A 80 15.66 0.30 15.28
C ARG A 80 15.08 -0.80 14.40
N THR A 81 15.82 -1.89 14.22
CA THR A 81 15.36 -3.08 13.51
C THR A 81 15.26 -4.30 14.42
N GLU A 82 14.46 -5.28 14.05
CA GLU A 82 14.25 -6.50 14.83
C GLU A 82 13.94 -7.72 13.94
N SER A 83 14.51 -8.88 14.30
CA SER A 83 14.30 -10.15 13.59
C SER A 83 13.14 -10.98 14.14
N ARG A 84 12.48 -10.55 15.23
CA ARG A 84 11.37 -11.29 15.82
C ARG A 84 10.24 -11.47 14.79
N LYS A 85 9.84 -12.70 14.56
CA LYS A 85 8.64 -12.97 13.75
C LYS A 85 7.40 -12.56 14.52
N ILE A 86 6.48 -11.88 13.83
CA ILE A 86 5.14 -11.61 14.33
C ILE A 86 4.30 -12.86 14.08
N GLU A 87 3.42 -13.17 15.03
CA GLU A 87 2.48 -14.27 14.88
C GLU A 87 1.56 -14.01 13.68
N SER A 88 1.47 -14.99 12.80
CA SER A 88 0.61 -14.94 11.62
C SER A 88 -0.80 -15.38 11.97
N LEU A 89 -1.80 -14.79 11.34
CA LEU A 89 -3.20 -15.20 11.43
C LEU A 89 -3.56 -16.33 10.46
N ASP A 90 -2.57 -16.98 9.83
CA ASP A 90 -2.76 -18.02 8.80
C ASP A 90 -3.69 -17.55 7.65
N LYS A 91 -3.52 -16.29 7.24
CA LYS A 91 -4.23 -15.70 6.11
C LYS A 91 -3.31 -15.62 4.89
N ASN A 92 -3.72 -16.32 3.83
CA ASN A 92 -3.12 -16.20 2.52
C ASN A 92 -4.04 -15.36 1.64
N GLY A 93 -3.62 -14.14 1.34
CA GLY A 93 -4.43 -13.15 0.67
C GLY A 93 -3.91 -12.76 -0.71
N THR A 94 -4.82 -12.41 -1.62
CA THR A 94 -4.50 -11.74 -2.87
C THR A 94 -5.41 -10.56 -3.13
N GLY A 95 -4.90 -9.58 -3.89
CA GLY A 95 -5.71 -8.44 -4.35
C GLY A 95 -6.75 -8.86 -5.38
N VAL A 96 -7.96 -8.31 -5.30
CA VAL A 96 -9.01 -8.53 -6.29
C VAL A 96 -9.24 -7.26 -7.12
N SER A 97 -8.58 -7.17 -8.27
CA SER A 97 -8.74 -6.06 -9.23
C SER A 97 -9.89 -6.27 -10.24
N ARG A 98 -10.49 -7.45 -10.26
CA ARG A 98 -11.50 -7.90 -11.24
C ARG A 98 -10.96 -8.02 -12.68
N GLY A 99 -9.65 -7.93 -12.86
CA GLY A 99 -8.97 -8.25 -14.11
C GLY A 99 -8.71 -9.75 -14.26
N VAL A 100 -8.39 -10.18 -15.48
CA VAL A 100 -8.10 -11.59 -15.80
C VAL A 100 -6.99 -12.14 -14.90
N ASP A 101 -5.91 -11.41 -14.71
CA ASP A 101 -4.76 -11.86 -13.91
C ASP A 101 -5.11 -12.09 -12.45
N SER A 102 -5.97 -11.24 -11.86
CA SER A 102 -6.41 -11.43 -10.49
C SER A 102 -7.31 -12.66 -10.34
N PHE A 103 -8.17 -12.92 -11.32
CA PHE A 103 -9.00 -14.13 -11.30
C PHE A 103 -8.19 -15.39 -11.58
N ASP A 104 -7.21 -15.35 -12.47
CA ASP A 104 -6.29 -16.47 -12.68
C ASP A 104 -5.57 -16.85 -11.40
N THR A 105 -5.00 -15.85 -10.69
CA THR A 105 -4.39 -16.06 -9.37
C THR A 105 -5.40 -16.65 -8.37
N ILE A 106 -6.60 -16.08 -8.27
CA ILE A 106 -7.64 -16.54 -7.35
C ILE A 106 -7.97 -18.00 -7.61
N PHE A 107 -8.30 -18.39 -8.85
CA PHE A 107 -8.70 -19.75 -9.17
C PHE A 107 -7.54 -20.74 -9.06
N THR A 108 -6.32 -20.32 -9.36
CA THR A 108 -5.13 -21.18 -9.19
C THR A 108 -4.91 -21.55 -7.72
N TYR A 109 -4.96 -20.57 -6.81
CA TYR A 109 -4.65 -20.78 -5.40
C TYR A 109 -5.87 -21.13 -4.52
N LEU A 110 -7.09 -20.98 -5.05
CA LEU A 110 -8.32 -21.45 -4.38
C LEU A 110 -8.59 -22.94 -4.62
N ALA A 111 -7.88 -23.58 -5.54
CA ALA A 111 -8.10 -24.96 -5.93
C ALA A 111 -8.01 -25.94 -4.73
N GLU A 112 -8.88 -26.93 -4.70
CA GLU A 112 -8.97 -27.90 -3.57
C GLU A 112 -7.69 -28.72 -3.37
N ASN A 113 -6.91 -28.93 -4.44
CA ASN A 113 -5.64 -29.65 -4.41
C ASN A 113 -4.44 -28.78 -4.03
N MET A 114 -4.64 -27.48 -3.74
CA MET A 114 -3.59 -26.62 -3.28
C MET A 114 -3.24 -26.93 -1.83
N ASP A 115 -1.93 -27.01 -1.53
CA ASP A 115 -1.44 -27.19 -0.17
C ASP A 115 -2.01 -26.13 0.78
N ALA A 116 -2.33 -26.52 2.00
CA ALA A 116 -2.95 -25.65 2.99
C ALA A 116 -2.12 -24.36 3.25
N GLU A 117 -0.79 -24.48 3.19
CA GLU A 117 0.14 -23.37 3.37
C GLU A 117 0.05 -22.33 2.25
N HIS A 118 -0.31 -22.74 1.03
CA HIS A 118 -0.41 -21.84 -0.15
C HIS A 118 -1.84 -21.54 -0.55
N ARG A 119 -2.81 -22.23 0.03
CA ARG A 119 -4.21 -22.09 -0.33
C ARG A 119 -4.75 -20.71 0.04
N LEU A 120 -5.31 -20.04 -0.96
CA LEU A 120 -5.95 -18.75 -0.78
C LEU A 120 -7.18 -18.86 0.15
N ASN A 121 -7.27 -17.98 1.12
CA ASN A 121 -8.41 -17.91 2.04
C ASN A 121 -8.89 -16.49 2.32
N CYS A 122 -8.26 -15.47 1.68
CA CYS A 122 -8.60 -14.07 1.87
C CYS A 122 -8.45 -13.27 0.57
N LEU A 123 -9.44 -12.44 0.25
CA LEU A 123 -9.34 -11.43 -0.79
C LEU A 123 -9.14 -10.04 -0.19
N THR A 124 -8.38 -9.20 -0.88
CA THR A 124 -8.05 -7.88 -0.36
C THR A 124 -8.28 -6.78 -1.39
N VAL A 125 -8.64 -5.58 -0.90
CA VAL A 125 -8.65 -4.33 -1.68
C VAL A 125 -7.93 -3.25 -0.87
N PHE A 126 -6.97 -2.56 -1.49
CA PHE A 126 -6.14 -1.57 -0.82
C PHE A 126 -6.26 -0.20 -1.48
N ASN A 127 -6.60 0.83 -0.71
CA ASN A 127 -6.44 2.23 -1.09
C ASN A 127 -5.08 2.75 -0.59
N VAL A 128 -4.03 2.34 -1.27
CA VAL A 128 -2.63 2.70 -0.93
C VAL A 128 -1.90 3.35 -2.12
N GLY A 129 -2.58 4.26 -2.83
CA GLY A 129 -2.04 4.95 -4.00
C GLY A 129 -2.61 4.47 -5.34
N SER A 130 -3.42 3.41 -5.35
CA SER A 130 -3.94 2.78 -6.58
C SER A 130 -5.09 3.54 -7.25
N TYR A 131 -5.75 4.47 -6.55
CA TYR A 131 -6.87 5.26 -7.07
C TYR A 131 -6.45 6.61 -7.67
N ASN A 132 -5.16 6.80 -7.85
CA ASN A 132 -4.59 7.93 -8.58
C ASN A 132 -4.66 7.67 -10.09
N ASN A 133 -5.57 8.32 -10.81
CA ASN A 133 -5.57 8.24 -12.26
C ASN A 133 -4.97 9.49 -12.92
N MET A 134 -4.32 9.32 -14.06
CA MET A 134 -3.61 10.40 -14.76
C MET A 134 -4.53 11.52 -15.26
N PRO A 135 -5.76 11.28 -15.76
CA PRO A 135 -6.66 12.36 -16.14
C PRO A 135 -7.02 13.29 -14.97
N ASP A 136 -7.33 12.72 -13.81
CA ASP A 136 -7.69 13.49 -12.62
C ASP A 136 -6.48 14.25 -12.05
N LEU A 137 -5.30 13.65 -12.06
CA LEU A 137 -4.05 14.34 -11.71
C LEU A 137 -3.78 15.53 -12.64
N ARG A 138 -4.02 15.39 -13.95
CA ARG A 138 -3.90 16.52 -14.91
C ARG A 138 -4.93 17.60 -14.64
N ALA A 139 -6.18 17.21 -14.34
CA ALA A 139 -7.22 18.17 -13.98
C ALA A 139 -6.86 18.95 -12.70
N ARG A 140 -6.23 18.28 -11.72
CA ARG A 140 -5.67 18.93 -10.53
C ARG A 140 -4.60 19.95 -10.89
N LYS A 141 -3.60 19.59 -11.70
CA LYS A 141 -2.51 20.48 -12.12
C LYS A 141 -3.01 21.74 -12.85
N THR A 142 -4.07 21.59 -13.61
CA THR A 142 -4.65 22.71 -14.39
C THR A 142 -5.67 23.52 -13.61
N GLY A 143 -5.95 23.19 -12.36
CA GLY A 143 -6.97 23.85 -11.53
C GLY A 143 -8.41 23.54 -11.93
N MET A 144 -8.64 22.56 -12.82
CA MET A 144 -9.97 22.11 -13.23
C MET A 144 -10.63 21.18 -12.21
N MET A 145 -9.89 20.73 -11.18
CA MET A 145 -10.38 19.87 -10.11
C MET A 145 -9.72 20.31 -8.79
N THR A 146 -10.49 20.45 -7.74
CA THR A 146 -9.99 20.71 -6.39
C THR A 146 -9.42 19.42 -5.76
N LEU A 147 -8.68 19.55 -4.64
CA LEU A 147 -8.20 18.39 -3.91
C LEU A 147 -9.33 17.58 -3.31
N ASP A 148 -10.36 18.28 -2.81
CA ASP A 148 -11.53 17.62 -2.20
C ASP A 148 -12.32 16.81 -3.23
N GLU A 149 -12.60 17.36 -4.40
CA GLU A 149 -13.25 16.64 -5.50
C GLU A 149 -12.46 15.41 -5.95
N TYR A 150 -11.14 15.52 -5.98
CA TYR A 150 -10.28 14.40 -6.33
C TYR A 150 -10.31 13.30 -5.26
N ASN A 151 -10.19 13.66 -3.98
CA ASN A 151 -10.25 12.72 -2.88
C ASN A 151 -11.61 12.04 -2.80
N GLU A 152 -12.71 12.78 -2.94
CA GLU A 152 -14.06 12.24 -2.99
C GLU A 152 -14.22 11.21 -4.12
N LYS A 153 -13.68 11.53 -5.29
CA LYS A 153 -13.73 10.62 -6.43
C LYS A 153 -12.94 9.33 -6.20
N ALA A 154 -11.74 9.45 -5.64
CA ALA A 154 -10.91 8.29 -5.27
C ALA A 154 -11.61 7.41 -4.22
N GLU A 155 -12.23 8.01 -3.23
CA GLU A 155 -12.98 7.31 -2.18
C GLU A 155 -14.22 6.60 -2.74
N ASN A 156 -14.94 7.22 -3.67
CA ASN A 156 -16.09 6.59 -4.34
C ASN A 156 -15.66 5.35 -5.17
N PHE A 157 -14.53 5.41 -5.87
CA PHE A 157 -13.98 4.26 -6.57
C PHE A 157 -13.55 3.16 -5.62
N PHE A 158 -12.87 3.51 -4.54
CA PHE A 158 -12.46 2.54 -3.51
C PHE A 158 -13.68 1.84 -2.90
N SER A 159 -14.69 2.61 -2.47
CA SER A 159 -15.92 2.07 -1.89
C SER A 159 -16.64 1.11 -2.83
N HIS A 160 -16.70 1.45 -4.13
CA HIS A 160 -17.26 0.55 -5.13
C HIS A 160 -16.45 -0.75 -5.27
N ASP A 161 -15.13 -0.67 -5.27
CA ASP A 161 -14.26 -1.84 -5.37
C ASP A 161 -14.32 -2.71 -4.12
N VAL A 162 -14.47 -2.11 -2.94
CA VAL A 162 -14.71 -2.82 -1.68
C VAL A 162 -16.02 -3.61 -1.74
N GLU A 163 -17.11 -2.98 -2.20
CA GLU A 163 -18.41 -3.65 -2.32
C GLU A 163 -18.32 -4.87 -3.26
N LYS A 164 -17.72 -4.69 -4.44
CA LYS A 164 -17.54 -5.76 -5.43
C LYS A 164 -16.61 -6.86 -4.95
N GLY A 165 -15.50 -6.49 -4.33
CA GLY A 165 -14.54 -7.46 -3.77
C GLY A 165 -15.18 -8.30 -2.66
N ARG A 166 -15.99 -7.69 -1.80
CA ARG A 166 -16.74 -8.37 -0.76
C ARG A 166 -17.77 -9.35 -1.32
N GLN A 167 -18.47 -8.97 -2.39
CA GLN A 167 -19.42 -9.85 -3.06
C GLN A 167 -18.70 -11.09 -3.63
N ILE A 168 -17.56 -10.89 -4.33
CA ILE A 168 -16.76 -11.98 -4.89
C ILE A 168 -16.24 -12.90 -3.76
N ALA A 169 -15.70 -12.35 -2.69
CA ALA A 169 -15.22 -13.14 -1.55
C ALA A 169 -16.33 -14.00 -0.94
N LYS A 170 -17.53 -13.44 -0.80
CA LYS A 170 -18.71 -14.18 -0.31
C LYS A 170 -19.09 -15.33 -1.23
N GLU A 171 -19.08 -15.13 -2.55
CA GLU A 171 -19.41 -16.16 -3.54
C GLU A 171 -18.35 -17.30 -3.55
N LEU A 172 -17.08 -16.94 -3.31
CA LEU A 172 -15.97 -17.89 -3.27
C LEU A 172 -15.75 -18.52 -1.89
N GLY A 173 -16.48 -18.08 -0.85
CA GLY A 173 -16.34 -18.59 0.51
C GLY A 173 -15.01 -18.22 1.17
N THR A 174 -14.42 -17.09 0.80
CA THR A 174 -13.17 -16.55 1.37
C THR A 174 -13.46 -15.37 2.30
N ASP A 175 -12.47 -15.06 3.16
CA ASP A 175 -12.49 -13.80 3.91
C ASP A 175 -12.24 -12.60 2.98
N PHE A 176 -12.59 -11.42 3.46
CA PHE A 176 -12.36 -10.18 2.74
C PHE A 176 -11.81 -9.11 3.68
N ILE A 177 -10.76 -8.42 3.23
CA ILE A 177 -10.10 -7.33 3.95
C ILE A 177 -10.00 -6.13 3.03
N ALA A 178 -10.52 -4.99 3.48
CA ALA A 178 -10.28 -3.70 2.86
C ALA A 178 -9.36 -2.86 3.74
N VAL A 179 -8.37 -2.22 3.13
CA VAL A 179 -7.47 -1.28 3.80
C VAL A 179 -7.58 0.06 3.13
N ASN A 180 -7.98 1.07 3.89
CA ASN A 180 -8.00 2.46 3.45
C ASN A 180 -6.79 3.22 3.99
N SER A 181 -6.38 4.28 3.31
CA SER A 181 -5.34 5.19 3.77
C SER A 181 -5.44 6.56 3.11
N ASN A 182 -4.80 7.55 3.70
CA ASN A 182 -4.66 8.87 3.09
C ASN A 182 -3.38 9.04 2.26
N ILE A 183 -2.75 7.96 1.85
CA ILE A 183 -1.48 8.00 1.10
C ILE A 183 -1.62 8.75 -0.23
N ASN A 184 -2.80 8.68 -0.86
CA ASN A 184 -3.10 9.42 -2.08
C ASN A 184 -2.96 10.94 -1.88
N SER A 185 -3.45 11.47 -0.75
CA SER A 185 -3.36 12.90 -0.42
C SER A 185 -1.92 13.32 -0.16
N LEU A 186 -1.13 12.47 0.51
CA LEU A 186 0.28 12.68 0.74
C LEU A 186 1.05 12.81 -0.59
N TYR A 187 0.87 11.84 -1.48
CA TYR A 187 1.60 11.81 -2.74
C TYR A 187 1.18 12.91 -3.72
N GLN A 188 -0.08 13.33 -3.72
CA GLN A 188 -0.54 14.41 -4.60
C GLN A 188 0.06 15.77 -4.25
N GLY A 189 0.08 16.12 -2.96
CA GLY A 189 0.73 17.34 -2.51
C GLY A 189 2.18 17.41 -2.96
N VAL A 190 2.87 16.29 -2.82
CA VAL A 190 4.29 16.14 -3.12
C VAL A 190 4.58 16.06 -4.62
N PHE A 191 3.86 15.22 -5.38
CA PHE A 191 4.10 15.08 -6.82
C PHE A 191 3.67 16.29 -7.64
N LEU A 192 2.72 17.07 -7.17
CA LEU A 192 2.32 18.31 -7.83
C LEU A 192 3.36 19.42 -7.66
N GLU A 193 4.14 19.39 -6.58
CA GLU A 193 5.20 20.37 -6.33
C GLU A 193 6.53 20.01 -7.03
N LEU A 194 6.75 18.72 -7.31
CA LEU A 194 8.01 18.20 -7.88
C LEU A 194 8.01 18.11 -9.43
N HIS A 195 6.90 18.39 -10.09
CA HIS A 195 6.71 18.40 -11.55
C HIS A 195 6.00 19.64 -12.04
#